data_ae0eafcdf36b1cfca56fd29762dfa6d3
#
_entry.id   ae0eafcdf36b1cfca56fd29762dfa6d3
#
_cell.length_a   1.000
_cell.length_b   1.000
_cell.length_c   1.000
_cell.angle_alpha   90.00
_cell.angle_beta   90.00
_cell.angle_gamma   90.00
#
_symmetry.space_group_name_H-M   'P 1'
#
loop_
_entity.id
_entity.type
_entity.pdbx_description
1 polymer ?
#
loop_
_entity_poly.entity_id
_entity_poly.type
_entity_poly.pdbx_seq_one_letter_code
_entity_poly.pdbx_strand_id
1 'polypeptide(L)'
;VPVSPFIELLPKELPVLQGWFDRKAMEDRNVSLQLQQSLPVVRVVKKMDEFLYGEQPTFSYNLDEYTRFNTIRETIIEFISGSTVGTRDGKEVVRMMLEQSQTFGSLPVLLLIDGVPFDEHSVVLDYNAHLVHYIHQYRGNYAFGKDVYGGILSIITRQGTLPSVRITD
;
A
#
# COMPACT_ATOMS: atom_id res chain seq x y z
N VAL A 1 26.30 -17.80 40.05
CA VAL A 1 25.62 -17.61 38.76
C VAL A 1 25.71 -16.12 38.44
N PRO A 2 26.29 -15.68 37.31
CA PRO A 2 26.36 -14.26 36.99
C PRO A 2 24.94 -13.75 36.70
N VAL A 3 24.51 -12.79 37.50
CA VAL A 3 23.24 -12.07 37.28
C VAL A 3 23.38 -11.26 36.02
N SER A 4 22.46 -11.43 35.11
CA SER A 4 22.43 -10.70 33.83
C SER A 4 22.43 -9.18 34.07
N PRO A 5 23.30 -8.40 33.43
CA PRO A 5 23.37 -6.95 33.62
C PRO A 5 22.07 -6.21 33.23
N PHE A 6 21.14 -6.89 32.58
CA PHE A 6 19.81 -6.34 32.24
C PHE A 6 18.86 -6.22 33.44
N ILE A 7 19.13 -6.93 34.55
CA ILE A 7 18.24 -6.89 35.73
C ILE A 7 18.49 -5.63 36.59
N GLU A 8 19.68 -5.03 36.49
CA GLU A 8 19.99 -3.78 37.21
C GLU A 8 19.41 -2.51 36.58
N LEU A 9 18.95 -2.58 35.33
CA LEU A 9 18.38 -1.43 34.59
C LEU A 9 16.87 -1.31 34.73
N LEU A 10 16.20 -2.26 35.37
CA LEU A 10 14.78 -2.13 35.67
C LEU A 10 14.62 -1.25 36.92
N PRO A 11 13.89 -0.11 36.82
CA PRO A 11 13.60 0.68 38.02
C PRO A 11 12.86 -0.20 39.02
N LYS A 12 13.36 -0.22 40.27
CA LYS A 12 12.84 -1.05 41.36
C LYS A 12 11.38 -0.80 41.71
N GLU A 13 10.80 0.26 41.18
CA GLU A 13 9.39 0.58 41.29
C GLU A 13 8.90 0.99 39.93
N LEU A 14 7.82 0.39 39.46
CA LEU A 14 7.09 0.78 38.27
C LEU A 14 6.13 1.92 38.64
N PRO A 15 6.51 3.20 38.55
CA PRO A 15 5.65 4.31 38.93
C PRO A 15 4.47 4.48 37.93
N VAL A 16 4.51 3.72 36.85
CA VAL A 16 3.58 3.87 35.73
C VAL A 16 2.20 3.27 36.02
N LEU A 17 2.11 2.27 36.90
CA LEU A 17 0.83 1.60 37.15
C LEU A 17 -0.11 2.38 38.07
N GLN A 18 0.39 3.17 39.00
CA GLN A 18 -0.47 3.96 39.89
C GLN A 18 -1.19 5.13 39.18
N GLY A 19 -0.51 5.81 38.26
CA GLY A 19 -1.13 6.88 37.46
C GLY A 19 -2.22 6.39 36.48
N TRP A 20 -2.25 5.11 36.18
CA TRP A 20 -3.24 4.52 35.28
C TRP A 20 -4.60 4.32 35.96
N PHE A 21 -4.63 4.21 37.27
CA PHE A 21 -5.84 4.04 38.09
C PHE A 21 -6.30 5.32 38.74
N ASP A 22 -5.61 6.44 38.55
CA ASP A 22 -6.06 7.73 39.04
C ASP A 22 -7.27 8.20 38.19
N ARG A 23 -8.38 8.41 38.88
CA ARG A 23 -9.65 8.85 38.26
C ARG A 23 -9.46 10.11 37.43
N LYS A 24 -8.63 11.04 37.89
CA LYS A 24 -8.34 12.29 37.20
C LYS A 24 -7.56 12.06 35.91
N ALA A 25 -6.59 11.13 35.92
CA ALA A 25 -5.85 10.75 34.72
C ALA A 25 -6.75 10.04 33.68
N MET A 26 -7.77 9.29 34.13
CA MET A 26 -8.77 8.69 33.27
C MET A 26 -9.73 9.74 32.68
N GLU A 27 -10.15 10.72 33.46
CA GLU A 27 -10.99 11.82 32.99
C GLU A 27 -10.27 12.67 31.95
N ASP A 28 -9.02 13.06 32.23
CA ASP A 28 -8.18 13.82 31.30
C ASP A 28 -7.92 13.04 30.00
N ARG A 29 -7.79 11.72 30.09
CA ARG A 29 -7.64 10.83 28.93
C ARG A 29 -8.91 10.76 28.10
N ASN A 30 -10.06 10.63 28.73
CA ASN A 30 -11.34 10.63 28.05
C ASN A 30 -11.62 11.97 27.36
N VAL A 31 -11.30 13.08 28.00
CA VAL A 31 -11.38 14.42 27.41
C VAL A 31 -10.43 14.56 26.22
N SER A 32 -9.19 14.06 26.34
CA SER A 32 -8.23 14.06 25.23
C SER A 32 -8.68 13.21 24.05
N LEU A 33 -9.28 12.04 24.32
CA LEU A 33 -9.85 11.20 23.27
C LEU A 33 -11.07 11.83 22.59
N GLN A 34 -11.94 12.48 23.37
CA GLN A 34 -13.10 13.20 22.82
C GLN A 34 -12.66 14.42 22.02
N LEU A 35 -11.64 15.15 22.46
CA LEU A 35 -11.06 16.25 21.71
C LEU A 35 -10.39 15.78 20.41
N GLN A 36 -9.74 14.62 20.42
CA GLN A 36 -9.20 14.03 19.20
C GLN A 36 -10.29 13.57 18.23
N GLN A 37 -11.46 13.17 18.73
CA GLN A 37 -12.61 12.81 17.90
C GLN A 37 -13.38 14.03 17.38
N SER A 38 -13.36 15.15 18.12
CA SER A 38 -14.07 16.39 17.76
C SER A 38 -13.22 17.39 16.96
N LEU A 39 -11.90 17.25 16.99
CA LEU A 39 -11.07 17.98 16.06
C LEU A 39 -11.33 17.41 14.66
N PRO A 40 -11.61 18.28 13.65
CA PRO A 40 -11.54 17.80 12.28
C PRO A 40 -10.19 17.12 12.18
N VAL A 41 -10.22 15.82 11.89
CA VAL A 41 -9.01 15.10 11.54
C VAL A 41 -8.52 15.85 10.30
N VAL A 42 -7.68 16.86 10.52
CA VAL A 42 -6.75 17.28 9.50
C VAL A 42 -5.91 16.03 9.31
N ARG A 43 -6.42 15.13 8.46
CA ARG A 43 -5.58 14.16 7.84
C ARG A 43 -4.49 15.00 7.21
N VAL A 44 -3.38 15.12 7.94
CA VAL A 44 -2.11 15.29 7.28
C VAL A 44 -2.08 14.06 6.41
N VAL A 45 -2.60 14.21 5.19
CA VAL A 45 -2.27 13.34 4.09
C VAL A 45 -0.77 13.55 4.03
N LYS A 46 -0.06 12.73 4.81
CA LYS A 46 1.34 12.50 4.59
C LYS A 46 1.31 12.17 3.12
N LYS A 47 1.78 13.09 2.25
CA LYS A 47 1.99 12.77 0.86
C LYS A 47 2.72 11.46 0.95
N MET A 48 2.04 10.35 0.71
CA MET A 48 2.71 9.06 0.56
C MET A 48 3.78 9.37 -0.42
N ASP A 49 5.04 9.12 -0.04
CA ASP A 49 6.16 9.36 -0.94
C ASP A 49 5.68 8.84 -2.28
N GLU A 50 5.53 9.76 -3.22
CA GLU A 50 4.89 9.54 -4.52
C GLU A 50 5.57 8.36 -5.24
N PHE A 51 6.73 7.97 -4.72
CA PHE A 51 7.58 6.90 -5.22
C PHE A 51 7.83 5.85 -4.13
N LEU A 52 7.73 4.59 -4.51
CA LEU A 52 8.05 3.46 -3.64
C LEU A 52 9.54 3.53 -3.24
N TYR A 53 9.79 3.58 -1.94
CA TYR A 53 11.14 3.60 -1.37
C TYR A 53 12.04 4.74 -1.90
N GLY A 54 11.45 5.83 -2.42
CA GLY A 54 12.21 6.92 -3.02
C GLY A 54 12.79 6.61 -4.41
N GLU A 55 12.50 5.43 -4.97
CA GLU A 55 12.90 5.08 -6.33
C GLU A 55 11.95 5.70 -7.36
N GLN A 56 12.55 6.22 -8.43
CA GLN A 56 11.77 6.72 -9.58
C GLN A 56 11.13 5.53 -10.30
N PRO A 57 9.83 5.60 -10.65
CA PRO A 57 9.21 4.56 -11.47
C PRO A 57 9.83 4.54 -12.88
N THR A 58 9.87 3.36 -13.49
CA THR A 58 10.25 3.23 -14.90
C THR A 58 9.32 4.04 -15.79
N PHE A 59 8.02 4.01 -15.50
CA PHE A 59 6.98 4.83 -16.12
C PHE A 59 5.98 5.31 -15.10
N SER A 60 5.54 6.55 -15.28
CA SER A 60 4.49 7.18 -14.48
C SER A 60 3.37 7.65 -15.39
N TYR A 61 2.15 7.21 -15.11
CA TYR A 61 0.96 7.54 -15.89
C TYR A 61 0.00 8.35 -15.02
N ASN A 62 -0.19 9.62 -15.40
CA ASN A 62 -1.22 10.48 -14.82
C ASN A 62 -2.54 10.25 -15.56
N LEU A 63 -3.49 9.58 -14.93
CA LEU A 63 -4.76 9.24 -15.58
C LEU A 63 -5.67 10.45 -15.83
N ASP A 64 -5.35 11.63 -15.28
CA ASP A 64 -6.08 12.86 -15.54
C ASP A 64 -5.78 13.47 -16.92
N GLU A 65 -4.64 13.12 -17.49
CA GLU A 65 -4.18 13.63 -18.79
C GLU A 65 -4.73 12.83 -19.97
N TYR A 66 -5.43 11.73 -19.72
CA TYR A 66 -5.85 10.78 -20.75
C TYR A 66 -7.35 10.47 -20.68
N THR A 67 -7.87 9.90 -21.76
CA THR A 67 -9.23 9.34 -21.76
C THR A 67 -9.32 8.22 -20.75
N ARG A 68 -10.28 8.33 -19.83
CA ARG A 68 -10.42 7.37 -18.73
C ARG A 68 -11.18 6.14 -19.17
N PHE A 69 -10.63 5.01 -18.80
CA PHE A 69 -11.31 3.71 -18.87
C PHE A 69 -12.15 3.50 -17.60
N ASN A 70 -13.05 2.52 -17.64
CA ASN A 70 -13.92 2.24 -16.49
C ASN A 70 -13.17 1.43 -15.42
N THR A 71 -12.31 0.52 -15.83
CA THR A 71 -11.58 -0.41 -14.94
C THR A 71 -10.08 -0.29 -15.10
N ILE A 72 -9.36 -0.73 -14.08
CA ILE A 72 -7.88 -0.86 -14.15
C ILE A 72 -7.49 -1.89 -15.19
N ARG A 73 -8.29 -2.95 -15.40
CA ARG A 73 -8.10 -3.95 -16.44
C ARG A 73 -7.97 -3.30 -17.83
N GLU A 74 -8.99 -2.51 -18.20
CA GLU A 74 -9.00 -1.80 -19.47
C GLU A 74 -7.81 -0.84 -19.58
N THR A 75 -7.53 -0.11 -18.49
CA THR A 75 -6.39 0.82 -18.44
C THR A 75 -5.06 0.10 -18.68
N ILE A 76 -4.86 -1.09 -18.09
CA ILE A 76 -3.62 -1.86 -18.27
C ILE A 76 -3.50 -2.35 -19.71
N ILE A 77 -4.57 -2.90 -20.28
CA ILE A 77 -4.54 -3.50 -21.62
C ILE A 77 -4.33 -2.44 -22.69
N GLU A 78 -5.03 -1.32 -22.59
CA GLU A 78 -5.10 -0.32 -23.66
C GLU A 78 -4.04 0.79 -23.49
N PHE A 79 -3.56 1.02 -22.29
CA PHE A 79 -2.79 2.23 -22.02
C PHE A 79 -1.41 2.00 -21.37
N ILE A 80 -1.27 1.03 -20.46
CA ILE A 80 -0.01 0.81 -19.77
C ILE A 80 0.96 0.01 -20.64
N SER A 81 1.92 0.70 -21.24
CA SER A 81 2.91 0.07 -22.12
C SER A 81 3.70 -1.01 -21.38
N GLY A 82 3.85 -2.17 -22.03
CA GLY A 82 4.63 -3.30 -21.47
C GLY A 82 4.00 -3.97 -20.26
N SER A 83 2.73 -3.72 -19.99
CA SER A 83 1.92 -4.53 -19.08
C SER A 83 0.73 -5.12 -19.83
N THR A 84 0.30 -6.29 -19.40
CA THR A 84 -0.90 -6.96 -19.96
C THR A 84 -1.55 -7.84 -18.90
N VAL A 85 -2.77 -8.27 -19.18
CA VAL A 85 -3.50 -9.23 -18.34
C VAL A 85 -3.43 -10.60 -19.04
N GLY A 86 -3.06 -11.61 -18.28
CA GLY A 86 -3.01 -13.00 -18.74
C GLY A 86 -3.65 -13.91 -17.71
N THR A 87 -3.56 -15.23 -17.96
CA THR A 87 -4.06 -16.25 -17.04
C THR A 87 -2.92 -17.14 -16.58
N ARG A 88 -2.86 -17.44 -15.29
CA ARG A 88 -1.96 -18.41 -14.67
C ARG A 88 -2.76 -19.26 -13.67
N ASP A 89 -2.70 -20.57 -13.81
CA ASP A 89 -3.40 -21.54 -12.94
C ASP A 89 -4.91 -21.22 -12.78
N GLY A 90 -5.54 -20.80 -13.88
CA GLY A 90 -6.95 -20.43 -13.90
C GLY A 90 -7.31 -19.07 -13.30
N LYS A 91 -6.32 -18.31 -12.82
CA LYS A 91 -6.49 -16.98 -12.26
C LYS A 91 -5.95 -15.92 -13.20
N GLU A 92 -6.60 -14.78 -13.21
CA GLU A 92 -6.11 -13.61 -13.94
C GLU A 92 -4.92 -13.00 -13.22
N VAL A 93 -3.88 -12.70 -13.98
CA VAL A 93 -2.64 -12.11 -13.47
C VAL A 93 -2.16 -10.99 -14.39
N VAL A 94 -1.65 -9.94 -13.80
CA VAL A 94 -0.92 -8.92 -14.53
C VAL A 94 0.47 -9.46 -14.86
N ARG A 95 0.89 -9.27 -16.09
CA ARG A 95 2.23 -9.61 -16.58
C ARG A 95 2.94 -8.34 -17.04
N MET A 96 4.24 -8.30 -16.83
CA MET A 96 5.06 -7.15 -17.17
C MET A 96 6.24 -7.58 -18.06
N MET A 97 6.57 -6.75 -19.03
CA MET A 97 7.76 -6.95 -19.87
C MET A 97 9.02 -6.76 -19.04
N LEU A 98 10.00 -7.59 -19.29
CA LEU A 98 11.33 -7.43 -18.72
C LEU A 98 11.97 -6.15 -19.27
N GLU A 99 12.77 -5.48 -18.43
CA GLU A 99 13.34 -4.17 -18.76
C GLU A 99 14.22 -4.20 -20.02
N GLN A 100 14.94 -5.28 -20.22
CA GLN A 100 15.93 -5.43 -21.31
C GLN A 100 15.44 -6.26 -22.50
N SER A 101 14.17 -6.68 -22.50
CA SER A 101 13.64 -7.52 -23.58
C SER A 101 12.18 -7.18 -23.86
N GLN A 102 11.74 -7.52 -25.08
CA GLN A 102 10.32 -7.38 -25.44
C GLN A 102 9.49 -8.62 -25.04
N THR A 103 9.98 -9.40 -24.09
CA THR A 103 9.30 -10.59 -23.60
C THR A 103 8.70 -10.35 -22.22
N PHE A 104 7.53 -10.95 -21.98
CA PHE A 104 6.90 -10.89 -20.67
C PHE A 104 7.62 -11.83 -19.69
N GLY A 105 7.90 -11.32 -18.50
CA GLY A 105 8.53 -12.09 -17.43
C GLY A 105 7.66 -13.25 -16.95
N SER A 106 8.31 -14.26 -16.37
CA SER A 106 7.65 -15.41 -15.73
C SER A 106 7.31 -15.16 -14.26
N LEU A 107 7.99 -14.20 -13.61
CA LEU A 107 7.71 -13.84 -12.23
C LEU A 107 6.37 -13.10 -12.10
N PRO A 108 5.68 -13.25 -10.96
CA PRO A 108 4.46 -12.48 -10.69
C PRO A 108 4.78 -10.98 -10.61
N VAL A 109 3.80 -10.15 -10.88
CA VAL A 109 3.85 -8.70 -10.66
C VAL A 109 3.22 -8.38 -9.31
N LEU A 110 3.87 -7.54 -8.51
CA LEU A 110 3.29 -7.04 -7.26
C LEU A 110 2.32 -5.90 -7.58
N LEU A 111 1.07 -6.05 -7.18
CA LEU A 111 0.06 -4.99 -7.31
C LEU A 111 -0.13 -4.28 -5.97
N LEU A 112 -0.04 -2.97 -6.00
CA LEU A 112 -0.26 -2.11 -4.84
C LEU A 112 -1.38 -1.11 -5.12
N ILE A 113 -2.26 -0.90 -4.16
CA ILE A 113 -3.18 0.25 -4.15
C ILE A 113 -2.87 1.08 -2.90
N ASP A 114 -2.48 2.32 -3.09
CA ASP A 114 -2.05 3.23 -2.01
C ASP A 114 -1.02 2.60 -1.06
N GLY A 115 -0.08 1.81 -1.62
CA GLY A 115 0.98 1.11 -0.90
C GLY A 115 0.58 -0.20 -0.23
N VAL A 116 -0.68 -0.63 -0.34
CA VAL A 116 -1.15 -1.91 0.21
C VAL A 116 -1.09 -2.99 -0.88
N PRO A 117 -0.41 -4.12 -0.60
CA PRO A 117 -0.29 -5.22 -1.56
C PRO A 117 -1.58 -6.03 -1.69
N PHE A 118 -1.84 -6.49 -2.91
CA PHE A 118 -2.96 -7.37 -3.26
C PHE A 118 -2.44 -8.61 -3.98
N ASP A 119 -2.70 -9.77 -3.40
CA ASP A 119 -2.35 -11.07 -4.00
C ASP A 119 -3.36 -11.50 -5.07
N GLU A 120 -4.63 -11.13 -4.89
CA GLU A 120 -5.70 -11.43 -5.84
C GLU A 120 -5.79 -10.31 -6.88
N HIS A 121 -5.21 -10.56 -8.06
CA HIS A 121 -5.14 -9.55 -9.12
C HIS A 121 -6.50 -9.14 -9.65
N SER A 122 -7.49 -10.05 -9.67
CA SER A 122 -8.84 -9.75 -10.17
C SER A 122 -9.49 -8.59 -9.41
N VAL A 123 -9.28 -8.51 -8.09
CA VAL A 123 -9.80 -7.43 -7.25
C VAL A 123 -9.26 -6.06 -7.72
N VAL A 124 -7.98 -6.01 -8.04
CA VAL A 124 -7.33 -4.79 -8.53
C VAL A 124 -7.77 -4.48 -9.96
N LEU A 125 -7.87 -5.51 -10.81
CA LEU A 125 -8.25 -5.38 -12.21
C LEU A 125 -9.68 -4.83 -12.37
N ASP A 126 -10.59 -5.21 -11.51
CA ASP A 126 -11.99 -4.74 -11.51
C ASP A 126 -12.18 -3.40 -10.79
N TYR A 127 -11.11 -2.84 -10.23
CA TYR A 127 -11.16 -1.57 -9.54
C TYR A 127 -11.51 -0.42 -10.50
N ASN A 128 -12.31 0.54 -10.02
CA ASN A 128 -12.77 1.69 -10.81
C ASN A 128 -11.61 2.66 -11.10
N ALA A 129 -11.21 2.76 -12.37
CA ALA A 129 -10.12 3.62 -12.79
C ALA A 129 -10.41 5.13 -12.61
N HIS A 130 -11.67 5.54 -12.49
CA HIS A 130 -12.02 6.94 -12.22
C HIS A 130 -11.59 7.41 -10.83
N LEU A 131 -11.38 6.49 -9.90
CA LEU A 131 -10.89 6.78 -8.55
C LEU A 131 -9.36 6.88 -8.47
N VAL A 132 -8.66 6.53 -9.54
CA VAL A 132 -7.20 6.52 -9.62
C VAL A 132 -6.68 7.83 -10.16
N HIS A 133 -5.58 8.31 -9.58
CA HIS A 133 -4.86 9.49 -10.02
C HIS A 133 -3.62 9.11 -10.83
N TYR A 134 -2.73 8.29 -10.25
CA TYR A 134 -1.51 7.81 -10.89
C TYR A 134 -1.42 6.30 -10.93
N ILE A 135 -0.76 5.78 -11.95
CA ILE A 135 -0.22 4.42 -11.98
C ILE A 135 1.28 4.53 -12.22
N HIS A 136 2.06 4.01 -11.28
CA HIS A 136 3.51 3.91 -11.41
C HIS A 136 3.91 2.48 -11.73
N GLN A 137 4.71 2.31 -12.76
CA GLN A 137 5.23 1.04 -13.19
C GLN A 137 6.73 0.97 -12.88
N TYR A 138 7.13 -0.03 -12.12
CA TYR A 138 8.52 -0.34 -11.81
C TYR A 138 8.87 -1.67 -12.48
N ARG A 139 9.75 -1.64 -13.45
CA ARG A 139 10.25 -2.84 -14.14
C ARG A 139 11.53 -3.30 -13.49
N GLY A 140 11.65 -4.59 -13.27
CA GLY A 140 12.82 -5.19 -12.63
C GLY A 140 12.40 -6.24 -11.61
N ASN A 141 13.39 -6.86 -10.97
CA ASN A 141 13.13 -7.84 -9.93
C ASN A 141 13.14 -7.19 -8.56
N TYR A 142 12.06 -7.34 -7.83
CA TYR A 142 11.88 -6.76 -6.50
C TYR A 142 11.60 -7.85 -5.46
N ALA A 143 12.28 -7.79 -4.33
CA ALA A 143 11.98 -8.64 -3.18
C ALA A 143 10.96 -7.94 -2.27
N PHE A 144 9.86 -8.62 -1.96
CA PHE A 144 8.87 -8.15 -1.01
C PHE A 144 8.48 -9.28 -0.06
N GLY A 145 8.80 -9.11 1.23
CA GLY A 145 8.69 -10.19 2.19
C GLY A 145 9.64 -11.34 1.84
N LYS A 146 9.08 -12.54 1.65
CA LYS A 146 9.81 -13.74 1.26
C LYS A 146 9.79 -14.02 -0.25
N ASP A 147 9.03 -13.26 -1.01
CA ASP A 147 8.75 -13.50 -2.42
C ASP A 147 9.51 -12.52 -3.32
N VAL A 148 9.74 -12.95 -4.57
CA VAL A 148 10.40 -12.14 -5.61
C VAL A 148 9.39 -11.88 -6.73
N TYR A 149 9.28 -10.63 -7.12
CA TYR A 149 8.38 -10.13 -8.15
C TYR A 149 9.15 -9.60 -9.36
N GLY A 150 8.62 -9.82 -10.56
CA GLY A 150 9.20 -9.34 -11.81
C GLY A 150 8.76 -7.94 -12.22
N GLY A 151 8.25 -7.17 -11.27
CA GLY A 151 7.82 -5.80 -11.43
C GLY A 151 6.80 -5.41 -10.37
N ILE A 152 6.59 -4.11 -10.25
CA ILE A 152 5.58 -3.54 -9.34
C ILE A 152 4.68 -2.60 -10.15
N LEU A 153 3.38 -2.71 -9.95
CA LEU A 153 2.39 -1.77 -10.43
C LEU A 153 1.73 -1.10 -9.22
N SER A 154 2.08 0.13 -8.97
CA SER A 154 1.57 0.93 -7.85
C SER A 154 0.48 1.86 -8.34
N ILE A 155 -0.73 1.65 -7.83
CA ILE A 155 -1.93 2.42 -8.14
C ILE A 155 -2.15 3.41 -7.00
N ILE A 156 -2.22 4.69 -7.33
CA ILE A 156 -2.40 5.76 -6.37
C ILE A 156 -3.79 6.36 -6.58
N THR A 157 -4.63 6.25 -5.55
CA THR A 157 -5.98 6.77 -5.61
C THR A 157 -6.02 8.28 -5.33
N ARG A 158 -7.09 8.94 -5.77
CA ARG A 158 -7.29 10.39 -5.56
C ARG A 158 -7.41 10.76 -4.10
N GLN A 159 -7.92 9.86 -3.28
CA GLN A 159 -8.17 10.12 -1.86
C GLN A 159 -7.04 9.65 -0.96
N GLY A 160 -6.08 8.85 -1.49
CA GLY A 160 -5.01 8.26 -0.70
C GLY A 160 -5.52 7.37 0.45
N THR A 161 -6.76 6.93 0.35
CA THR A 161 -7.40 6.03 1.30
C THR A 161 -8.02 4.89 0.52
N LEU A 162 -7.65 3.67 0.86
CA LEU A 162 -8.31 2.49 0.33
C LEU A 162 -9.82 2.63 0.54
N PRO A 163 -10.62 2.70 -0.54
CA PRO A 163 -12.03 2.45 -0.38
C PRO A 163 -12.15 1.03 0.17
N SER A 164 -13.12 0.82 1.08
CA SER A 164 -13.41 -0.48 1.64
C SER A 164 -13.64 -1.48 0.50
N VAL A 165 -12.61 -2.23 0.18
CA VAL A 165 -12.73 -3.38 -0.71
C VAL A 165 -13.56 -4.39 0.06
N ARG A 166 -14.81 -4.58 -0.31
CA ARG A 166 -15.60 -5.68 0.21
C ARG A 166 -14.99 -6.96 -0.35
N ILE A 167 -14.20 -7.63 0.46
CA ILE A 167 -13.84 -9.00 0.23
C ILE A 167 -15.14 -9.77 0.48
N THR A 168 -15.79 -10.18 -0.58
CA THR A 168 -16.90 -11.16 -0.51
C THR A 168 -16.24 -12.52 -0.36
N ASP A 169 -16.39 -13.11 0.82
CA ASP A 169 -16.06 -14.53 1.06
C ASP A 169 -16.85 -15.43 0.11
#